data_f3313317bea2516f9b3b89883fcf89ee
#
_entry.id   f3313317bea2516f9b3b89883fcf89ee
#
_cell.length_a   1.000
_cell.length_b   1.000
_cell.length_c   1.000
_cell.angle_alpha   90.00
_cell.angle_beta   90.00
_cell.angle_gamma   90.00
#
_symmetry.space_group_name_H-M   'P 1'
#
loop_
_entity.id
_entity.type
_entity.pdbx_description
1 polymer ?
#
loop_
_entity_poly.entity_id
_entity_poly.type
_entity_poly.pdbx_seq_one_letter_code
_entity_poly.pdbx_strand_id
1 'polypeptide(L)'
;MGGHSHWATVKRHKGAMDVKRGKIFTRIIREVTIAARSGADPDGNPRLRLAILKAKEANMPGDTLKKAIQRGTGELPGVLYEEFHLEAYGPGGIGVLMEITSDNRNRTVAELRNLLTKNHGNMAEAGAVSWQFHKKGLLTIEKGKVDEDTLLSIALDAGAEDVKVGEKLFEVLTDPHHFEAVKKALADAKIETALAEVTFVPQNTVKLEEKAAEQMLKLMEVLDEHDDVQKLHANFDISDEVMEDRKSVV
;
A
#
# COMPACT_ATOMS: atom_id res chain seq x y z
N MET A 1 -2.92 16.05 7.90
CA MET A 1 -3.43 15.73 6.57
C MET A 1 -2.56 14.66 5.96
N GLY A 2 -3.09 13.53 5.60
CA GLY A 2 -2.30 12.33 5.34
C GLY A 2 -2.17 12.04 3.85
N GLY A 3 -1.12 12.52 3.19
CA GLY A 3 -0.88 12.26 1.76
C GLY A 3 -0.77 10.77 1.42
N HIS A 4 -0.38 9.94 2.37
CA HIS A 4 -0.29 8.50 2.16
C HIS A 4 -1.66 7.81 2.05
N SER A 5 -2.59 8.13 2.93
CA SER A 5 -3.98 7.62 2.83
C SER A 5 -4.69 8.22 1.63
N HIS A 6 -4.33 9.45 1.27
CA HIS A 6 -4.86 10.11 0.09
C HIS A 6 -4.42 9.38 -1.20
N TRP A 7 -3.14 9.01 -1.36
CA TRP A 7 -2.69 8.17 -2.47
C TRP A 7 -3.38 6.80 -2.50
N ALA A 8 -3.48 6.12 -1.37
CA ALA A 8 -4.18 4.84 -1.26
C ALA A 8 -5.66 4.97 -1.66
N THR A 9 -6.31 6.08 -1.30
CA THR A 9 -7.70 6.39 -1.65
C THR A 9 -7.84 6.70 -3.14
N VAL A 10 -6.92 7.49 -3.72
CA VAL A 10 -6.88 7.80 -5.17
C VAL A 10 -6.69 6.54 -5.98
N LYS A 11 -5.76 5.69 -5.58
CA LYS A 11 -5.52 4.39 -6.20
C LYS A 11 -6.78 3.52 -6.18
N ARG A 12 -7.55 3.56 -5.10
CA ARG A 12 -8.79 2.81 -4.95
C ARG A 12 -9.91 3.34 -5.85
N HIS A 13 -10.04 4.65 -6.01
CA HIS A 13 -11.01 5.25 -6.94
C HIS A 13 -10.64 5.04 -8.41
N LYS A 14 -9.35 5.04 -8.78
CA LYS A 14 -8.88 4.66 -10.13
C LYS A 14 -8.96 3.14 -10.38
N GLY A 15 -8.91 2.32 -9.35
CA GLY A 15 -9.02 0.86 -9.45
C GLY A 15 -10.39 0.35 -9.89
N ALA A 16 -11.40 1.23 -9.97
CA ALA A 16 -12.70 0.89 -10.54
C ALA A 16 -12.70 0.86 -12.07
N MET A 17 -11.64 1.33 -12.76
CA MET A 17 -11.52 1.32 -14.21
C MET A 17 -10.23 0.63 -14.63
N ASP A 18 -10.35 -0.62 -15.10
CA ASP A 18 -9.37 -1.41 -15.86
C ASP A 18 -7.92 -1.50 -15.32
N VAL A 19 -7.74 -1.69 -14.02
CA VAL A 19 -6.50 -2.27 -13.53
C VAL A 19 -6.38 -3.66 -14.16
N LYS A 20 -5.42 -3.83 -15.06
CA LYS A 20 -5.21 -5.07 -15.79
C LYS A 20 -5.21 -6.24 -14.80
N ARG A 21 -6.28 -7.01 -14.81
CA ARG A 21 -6.53 -8.17 -13.92
C ARG A 21 -5.30 -9.07 -13.77
N GLY A 22 -4.48 -9.13 -14.83
CA GLY A 22 -3.20 -9.82 -14.83
C GLY A 22 -2.18 -9.28 -13.82
N LYS A 23 -2.09 -7.97 -13.60
CA LYS A 23 -1.14 -7.39 -12.62
C LYS A 23 -1.52 -7.74 -11.18
N ILE A 24 -2.81 -7.63 -10.86
CA ILE A 24 -3.31 -8.03 -9.53
C ILE A 24 -2.97 -9.48 -9.27
N PHE A 25 -3.22 -10.36 -10.25
CA PHE A 25 -2.91 -11.78 -10.14
C PHE A 25 -1.42 -12.04 -9.97
N THR A 26 -0.57 -11.36 -10.73
CA THR A 26 0.90 -11.50 -10.63
C THR A 26 1.38 -11.14 -9.22
N ARG A 27 0.93 -10.01 -8.66
CA ARG A 27 1.27 -9.59 -7.29
C ARG A 27 0.79 -10.59 -6.25
N ILE A 28 -0.45 -11.05 -6.35
CA ILE A 28 -1.01 -12.05 -5.43
C ILE A 28 -0.25 -13.38 -5.53
N ILE A 29 0.07 -13.86 -6.74
CA ILE A 29 0.83 -15.09 -6.94
C ILE A 29 2.20 -15.00 -6.26
N ARG A 30 2.92 -13.89 -6.41
CA ARG A 30 4.20 -13.66 -5.76
C ARG A 30 4.06 -13.68 -4.24
N GLU A 31 3.09 -12.94 -3.71
CA GLU A 31 2.80 -12.90 -2.27
C GLU A 31 2.47 -14.28 -1.69
N VAL A 32 1.58 -15.03 -2.36
CA VAL A 32 1.23 -16.41 -1.97
C VAL A 32 2.45 -17.31 -2.00
N THR A 33 3.26 -17.23 -3.08
CA THR A 33 4.46 -18.07 -3.23
C THR A 33 5.47 -17.81 -2.12
N ILE A 34 5.69 -16.55 -1.75
CA ILE A 34 6.60 -16.18 -0.67
C ILE A 34 6.03 -16.60 0.68
N ALA A 35 4.77 -16.31 0.94
CA ALA A 35 4.12 -16.65 2.20
C ALA A 35 4.13 -18.18 2.45
N ALA A 36 3.93 -18.98 1.40
CA ALA A 36 3.93 -20.44 1.50
C ALA A 36 5.28 -21.07 1.83
N ARG A 37 6.40 -20.31 1.73
CA ARG A 37 7.73 -20.79 2.17
C ARG A 37 7.79 -21.08 3.67
N SER A 38 7.00 -20.37 4.46
CA SER A 38 6.91 -20.57 5.92
C SER A 38 5.92 -21.65 6.32
N GLY A 39 5.25 -22.29 5.35
CA GLY A 39 4.27 -23.36 5.56
C GLY A 39 3.05 -23.21 4.66
N ALA A 40 2.53 -24.34 4.20
CA ALA A 40 1.38 -24.42 3.28
C ALA A 40 0.03 -24.29 3.98
N ASP A 41 -0.01 -24.47 5.30
CA ASP A 41 -1.23 -24.43 6.08
C ASP A 41 -1.59 -22.98 6.45
N PRO A 42 -2.74 -22.44 5.96
CA PRO A 42 -3.18 -21.09 6.29
C PRO A 42 -3.50 -20.89 7.79
N ASP A 43 -3.85 -21.95 8.52
CA ASP A 43 -4.17 -21.84 9.93
C ASP A 43 -2.92 -21.57 10.77
N GLY A 44 -1.80 -22.17 10.38
CA GLY A 44 -0.48 -21.94 10.97
C GLY A 44 0.31 -20.78 10.34
N ASN A 45 -0.18 -20.19 9.23
CA ASN A 45 0.54 -19.15 8.49
C ASN A 45 -0.36 -17.94 8.21
N PRO A 46 -0.39 -16.94 9.12
CA PRO A 46 -1.24 -15.74 8.97
C PRO A 46 -0.98 -14.96 7.68
N ARG A 47 0.28 -14.87 7.22
CA ARG A 47 0.63 -14.21 5.97
C ARG A 47 0.01 -14.91 4.76
N LEU A 48 0.09 -16.24 4.72
CA LEU A 48 -0.53 -17.04 3.66
C LEU A 48 -2.05 -16.91 3.69
N ARG A 49 -2.65 -16.95 4.87
CA ARG A 49 -4.10 -16.76 5.05
C ARG A 49 -4.58 -15.43 4.46
N LEU A 50 -3.90 -14.33 4.76
CA LEU A 50 -4.21 -13.01 4.18
C LEU A 50 -4.03 -12.97 2.67
N ALA A 51 -2.96 -13.58 2.15
CA ALA A 51 -2.73 -13.66 0.71
C ALA A 51 -3.82 -14.48 -0.01
N ILE A 52 -4.30 -15.57 0.59
CA ILE A 52 -5.43 -16.37 0.09
C ILE A 52 -6.73 -15.57 0.09
N LEU A 53 -7.01 -14.78 1.13
CA LEU A 53 -8.18 -13.89 1.17
C LEU A 53 -8.15 -12.89 0.04
N LYS A 54 -7.03 -12.22 -0.19
CA LYS A 54 -6.85 -11.31 -1.34
C LYS A 54 -7.03 -12.01 -2.68
N ALA A 55 -6.56 -13.26 -2.82
CA ALA A 55 -6.75 -14.05 -4.03
C ALA A 55 -8.23 -14.34 -4.30
N LYS A 56 -8.99 -14.67 -3.25
CA LYS A 56 -10.44 -14.89 -3.34
C LYS A 56 -11.20 -13.60 -3.70
N GLU A 57 -10.87 -12.49 -3.07
CA GLU A 57 -11.45 -11.17 -3.39
C GLU A 57 -11.20 -10.74 -4.84
N ALA A 58 -10.01 -11.08 -5.37
CA ALA A 58 -9.66 -10.86 -6.77
C ALA A 58 -10.28 -11.87 -7.73
N ASN A 59 -11.05 -12.84 -7.25
CA ASN A 59 -11.62 -13.95 -8.04
C ASN A 59 -10.53 -14.75 -8.78
N MET A 60 -9.41 -15.03 -8.12
CA MET A 60 -8.35 -15.86 -8.69
C MET A 60 -8.80 -17.33 -8.77
N PRO A 61 -8.55 -18.01 -9.90
CA PRO A 61 -8.85 -19.43 -10.02
C PRO A 61 -8.12 -20.28 -8.98
N GLY A 62 -8.83 -21.24 -8.38
CA GLY A 62 -8.29 -22.08 -7.31
C GLY A 62 -7.05 -22.87 -7.72
N ASP A 63 -6.99 -23.35 -8.97
CA ASP A 63 -5.80 -24.06 -9.51
C ASP A 63 -4.57 -23.16 -9.58
N THR A 64 -4.74 -21.87 -9.90
CA THR A 64 -3.65 -20.90 -9.93
C THR A 64 -3.12 -20.67 -8.52
N LEU A 65 -4.02 -20.50 -7.55
CA LEU A 65 -3.68 -20.35 -6.14
C LEU A 65 -2.94 -21.58 -5.60
N LYS A 66 -3.46 -22.78 -5.86
CA LYS A 66 -2.84 -24.05 -5.46
C LYS A 66 -1.41 -24.18 -6.01
N LYS A 67 -1.21 -23.91 -7.30
CA LYS A 67 0.11 -23.93 -7.93
C LYS A 67 1.07 -22.92 -7.33
N ALA A 68 0.59 -21.73 -6.93
CA ALA A 68 1.42 -20.71 -6.26
C ALA A 68 1.89 -21.21 -4.89
N ILE A 69 1.02 -21.85 -4.10
CA ILE A 69 1.37 -22.47 -2.82
C ILE A 69 2.41 -23.58 -3.04
N GLN A 70 2.17 -24.49 -3.97
CA GLN A 70 3.08 -25.60 -4.26
C GLN A 70 4.48 -25.16 -4.74
N ARG A 71 4.56 -24.03 -5.46
CA ARG A 71 5.86 -23.41 -5.80
C ARG A 71 6.56 -22.83 -4.57
N GLY A 72 5.81 -22.24 -3.67
CA GLY A 72 6.33 -21.69 -2.42
C GLY A 72 6.88 -22.77 -1.49
N THR A 73 6.21 -23.89 -1.38
CA THR A 73 6.63 -25.07 -0.58
C THR A 73 7.74 -25.89 -1.23
N GLY A 74 8.04 -25.65 -2.53
CA GLY A 74 9.03 -26.44 -3.27
C GLY A 74 8.49 -27.75 -3.88
N GLU A 75 7.20 -28.03 -3.76
CA GLU A 75 6.56 -29.20 -4.39
C GLU A 75 6.53 -29.09 -5.92
N LEU A 76 6.47 -27.87 -6.44
CA LEU A 76 6.60 -27.60 -7.87
C LEU A 76 7.84 -26.73 -8.13
N PRO A 77 8.56 -26.96 -9.25
CA PRO A 77 9.61 -26.05 -9.66
C PRO A 77 9.05 -24.66 -9.92
N GLY A 78 9.77 -23.65 -9.49
CA GLY A 78 9.31 -22.26 -9.61
C GLY A 78 10.46 -21.26 -9.50
N VAL A 79 10.11 -20.02 -9.72
CA VAL A 79 11.02 -18.90 -9.61
C VAL A 79 11.23 -18.58 -8.13
N LEU A 80 12.47 -18.31 -7.75
CA LEU A 80 12.81 -17.84 -6.41
C LEU A 80 12.66 -16.32 -6.37
N TYR A 81 11.68 -15.85 -5.60
CA TYR A 81 11.49 -14.42 -5.37
C TYR A 81 12.30 -13.95 -4.16
N GLU A 82 12.89 -12.78 -4.27
CA GLU A 82 13.54 -12.02 -3.20
C GLU A 82 12.66 -10.81 -2.86
N GLU A 83 12.52 -10.54 -1.56
CA GLU A 83 11.87 -9.33 -1.05
C GLU A 83 12.91 -8.33 -0.58
N PHE A 84 12.81 -7.09 -0.98
CA PHE A 84 13.69 -6.01 -0.55
C PHE A 84 13.01 -4.65 -0.71
N HIS A 85 13.60 -3.65 -0.08
CA HIS A 85 13.15 -2.27 -0.24
C HIS A 85 14.10 -1.50 -1.17
N LEU A 86 13.54 -0.58 -1.93
CA LEU A 86 14.28 0.44 -2.64
C LEU A 86 13.79 1.81 -2.20
N GLU A 87 14.71 2.74 -2.16
CA GLU A 87 14.49 4.10 -1.72
C GLU A 87 14.75 5.07 -2.87
N ALA A 88 13.96 6.13 -2.93
CA ALA A 88 14.07 7.13 -3.98
C ALA A 88 13.64 8.51 -3.50
N TYR A 89 14.06 9.53 -4.23
CA TYR A 89 13.50 10.86 -4.15
C TYR A 89 12.68 11.16 -5.40
N GLY A 90 11.47 11.65 -5.21
CA GLY A 90 10.60 12.14 -6.26
C GLY A 90 10.64 13.67 -6.41
N PRO A 91 9.83 14.22 -7.33
CA PRO A 91 9.64 15.65 -7.49
C PRO A 91 9.35 16.35 -6.17
N GLY A 92 9.94 17.53 -5.96
CA GLY A 92 9.79 18.28 -4.71
C GLY A 92 10.58 17.74 -3.52
N GLY A 93 11.51 16.79 -3.74
CA GLY A 93 12.31 16.18 -2.68
C GLY A 93 11.53 15.16 -1.85
N ILE A 94 10.44 14.64 -2.38
CA ILE A 94 9.60 13.65 -1.72
C ILE A 94 10.35 12.33 -1.55
N GLY A 95 10.39 11.81 -0.34
CA GLY A 95 10.90 10.46 -0.06
C GLY A 95 9.90 9.40 -0.54
N VAL A 96 10.40 8.41 -1.27
CA VAL A 96 9.62 7.26 -1.76
C VAL A 96 10.27 5.98 -1.27
N LEU A 97 9.51 5.15 -0.57
CA LEU A 97 9.89 3.82 -0.16
C LEU A 97 9.09 2.79 -0.98
N MET A 98 9.79 1.88 -1.64
CA MET A 98 9.21 0.84 -2.51
C MET A 98 9.40 -0.53 -1.90
N GLU A 99 8.33 -1.28 -1.68
CA GLU A 99 8.39 -2.71 -1.36
C GLU A 99 8.46 -3.51 -2.66
N ILE A 100 9.53 -4.26 -2.84
CA ILE A 100 9.84 -4.98 -4.07
C ILE A 100 9.78 -6.48 -3.84
N THR A 101 9.23 -7.20 -4.81
CA THR A 101 9.31 -8.65 -4.92
C THR A 101 9.76 -9.00 -6.33
N SER A 102 10.97 -9.50 -6.47
CA SER A 102 11.56 -9.79 -7.78
C SER A 102 12.32 -11.12 -7.79
N ASP A 103 12.39 -11.72 -8.94
CA ASP A 103 13.24 -12.87 -9.27
C ASP A 103 14.63 -12.45 -9.77
N ASN A 104 14.83 -11.16 -10.04
CA ASN A 104 16.09 -10.62 -10.51
C ASN A 104 16.29 -9.18 -10.03
N ARG A 105 16.93 -9.03 -8.87
CA ARG A 105 17.19 -7.74 -8.22
C ARG A 105 17.91 -6.73 -9.13
N ASN A 106 18.91 -7.18 -9.88
CA ASN A 106 19.70 -6.28 -10.72
C ASN A 106 18.86 -5.70 -11.88
N ARG A 107 18.03 -6.54 -12.53
CA ARG A 107 17.08 -6.10 -13.54
C ARG A 107 16.13 -5.06 -12.96
N THR A 108 15.46 -5.37 -11.85
CA THR A 108 14.47 -4.50 -11.21
C THR A 108 15.06 -3.15 -10.80
N VAL A 109 16.25 -3.15 -10.21
CA VAL A 109 16.94 -1.90 -9.82
C VAL A 109 17.26 -1.05 -11.04
N ALA A 110 17.72 -1.65 -12.14
CA ALA A 110 18.03 -0.91 -13.37
C ALA A 110 16.77 -0.32 -14.02
N GLU A 111 15.69 -1.10 -14.08
CA GLU A 111 14.39 -0.67 -14.64
C GLU A 111 13.79 0.48 -13.83
N LEU A 112 13.72 0.33 -12.50
CA LEU A 112 13.18 1.36 -11.61
C LEU A 112 14.03 2.63 -11.60
N ARG A 113 15.37 2.52 -11.66
CA ARG A 113 16.25 3.68 -11.80
C ARG A 113 15.96 4.46 -13.10
N ASN A 114 15.75 3.77 -14.20
CA ASN A 114 15.39 4.39 -15.47
C ASN A 114 14.01 5.07 -15.40
N LEU A 115 13.01 4.42 -14.79
CA LEU A 115 11.68 5.00 -14.61
C LEU A 115 11.71 6.25 -13.72
N LEU A 116 12.45 6.21 -12.60
CA LEU A 116 12.64 7.37 -11.73
C LEU A 116 13.27 8.54 -12.50
N THR A 117 14.39 8.30 -13.19
CA THR A 117 15.10 9.35 -13.93
C THR A 117 14.22 9.98 -15.01
N LYS A 118 13.44 9.20 -15.74
CA LYS A 118 12.52 9.70 -16.78
C LYS A 118 11.33 10.50 -16.22
N ASN A 119 11.02 10.34 -14.95
CA ASN A 119 9.88 10.99 -14.28
C ASN A 119 10.33 11.94 -13.16
N HIS A 120 11.47 12.62 -13.33
CA HIS A 120 12.00 13.64 -12.42
C HIS A 120 12.33 13.15 -10.99
N GLY A 121 12.55 11.85 -10.82
CA GLY A 121 13.02 11.25 -9.57
C GLY A 121 14.43 10.69 -9.71
N ASN A 122 14.98 10.24 -8.60
CA ASN A 122 16.27 9.55 -8.57
C ASN A 122 16.28 8.45 -7.49
N MET A 123 16.99 7.37 -7.79
CA MET A 123 17.24 6.31 -6.81
C MET A 123 18.10 6.84 -5.68
N ALA A 124 17.75 6.54 -4.45
CA ALA A 124 18.49 6.89 -3.25
C ALA A 124 19.28 5.68 -2.72
N GLU A 125 20.24 5.94 -1.86
CA GLU A 125 20.94 4.90 -1.11
C GLU A 125 20.05 4.32 -0.01
N ALA A 126 20.37 3.10 0.43
CA ALA A 126 19.65 2.48 1.54
C ALA A 126 19.78 3.31 2.83
N GLY A 127 18.66 3.55 3.50
CA GLY A 127 18.59 4.38 4.70
C GLY A 127 18.38 5.87 4.45
N ALA A 128 18.34 6.32 3.18
CA ALA A 128 18.19 7.75 2.86
C ALA A 128 16.79 8.29 3.19
N VAL A 129 15.74 7.48 3.03
CA VAL A 129 14.35 7.90 3.28
C VAL A 129 13.59 6.97 4.21
N SER A 130 13.99 5.70 4.36
CA SER A 130 13.25 4.69 5.13
C SER A 130 13.09 5.03 6.61
N TRP A 131 14.00 5.79 7.20
CA TRP A 131 13.94 6.23 8.58
C TRP A 131 12.68 7.05 8.93
N GLN A 132 12.09 7.71 7.95
CA GLN A 132 10.88 8.52 8.14
C GLN A 132 9.57 7.72 8.00
N PHE A 133 9.64 6.45 7.57
CA PHE A 133 8.47 5.60 7.40
C PHE A 133 8.36 4.57 8.52
N HIS A 134 7.26 4.61 9.24
CA HIS A 134 6.99 3.69 10.35
C HIS A 134 5.88 2.72 9.99
N LYS A 135 6.08 1.45 10.34
CA LYS A 135 5.03 0.44 10.15
C LYS A 135 3.92 0.66 11.16
N LYS A 136 2.71 0.95 10.68
CA LYS A 136 1.51 1.27 11.47
C LYS A 136 0.31 0.53 10.93
N GLY A 137 -0.68 0.30 11.78
CA GLY A 137 -2.04 0.04 11.34
C GLY A 137 -2.68 1.34 10.89
N LEU A 138 -3.25 1.35 9.69
CA LEU A 138 -3.97 2.48 9.13
C LEU A 138 -5.39 2.04 8.79
N LEU A 139 -6.38 2.74 9.38
CA LEU A 139 -7.78 2.58 9.02
C LEU A 139 -8.31 3.95 8.57
N THR A 140 -9.04 3.98 7.45
CA THR A 140 -9.70 5.20 6.98
C THR A 140 -11.21 5.05 7.02
N ILE A 141 -11.89 6.09 7.47
CA ILE A 141 -13.34 6.15 7.59
C ILE A 141 -13.85 7.39 6.86
N GLU A 142 -14.87 7.27 6.03
CA GLU A 142 -15.49 8.40 5.34
C GLU A 142 -16.21 9.31 6.33
N LYS A 143 -15.98 10.63 6.20
CA LYS A 143 -16.75 11.61 6.97
C LYS A 143 -18.24 11.51 6.64
N GLY A 144 -19.07 11.68 7.66
CA GLY A 144 -20.53 11.52 7.53
C GLY A 144 -21.04 10.13 7.89
N LYS A 145 -20.17 9.11 8.02
CA LYS A 145 -20.57 7.78 8.52
C LYS A 145 -20.54 7.67 10.04
N VAL A 146 -19.76 8.52 10.70
CA VAL A 146 -19.61 8.61 12.16
C VAL A 146 -19.24 10.03 12.55
N ASP A 147 -19.65 10.49 13.71
CA ASP A 147 -19.16 11.73 14.29
C ASP A 147 -17.75 11.54 14.87
N GLU A 148 -17.00 12.65 14.94
CA GLU A 148 -15.60 12.65 15.36
C GLU A 148 -15.43 12.16 16.81
N ASP A 149 -16.27 12.63 17.73
CA ASP A 149 -16.14 12.30 19.16
C ASP A 149 -16.41 10.82 19.41
N THR A 150 -17.41 10.24 18.75
CA THR A 150 -17.71 8.81 18.81
C THR A 150 -16.56 7.98 18.24
N LEU A 151 -16.00 8.38 17.09
CA LEU A 151 -14.88 7.68 16.48
C LEU A 151 -13.65 7.72 17.38
N LEU A 152 -13.32 8.92 17.92
CA LEU A 152 -12.21 9.13 18.84
C LEU A 152 -12.34 8.21 20.06
N SER A 153 -13.49 8.23 20.73
CA SER A 153 -13.72 7.39 21.91
C SER A 153 -13.51 5.91 21.62
N ILE A 154 -14.16 5.39 20.58
CA ILE A 154 -14.09 3.96 20.23
C ILE A 154 -12.66 3.55 19.83
N ALA A 155 -12.01 4.37 19.01
CA ALA A 155 -10.69 4.03 18.49
C ALA A 155 -9.62 4.08 19.59
N LEU A 156 -9.59 5.12 20.42
CA LEU A 156 -8.62 5.28 21.50
C LEU A 156 -8.83 4.22 22.59
N ASP A 157 -10.07 3.92 22.98
CA ASP A 157 -10.38 2.87 23.95
C ASP A 157 -9.92 1.48 23.46
N ALA A 158 -9.93 1.26 22.15
CA ALA A 158 -9.46 0.02 21.53
C ALA A 158 -7.93 -0.04 21.31
N GLY A 159 -7.20 1.04 21.61
CA GLY A 159 -5.73 1.11 21.51
C GLY A 159 -5.20 1.80 20.26
N ALA A 160 -5.98 2.67 19.61
CA ALA A 160 -5.45 3.55 18.59
C ALA A 160 -4.46 4.56 19.20
N GLU A 161 -3.42 4.91 18.44
CA GLU A 161 -2.43 5.91 18.86
C GLU A 161 -2.88 7.33 18.52
N ASP A 162 -3.59 7.49 17.41
CA ASP A 162 -3.99 8.81 16.90
C ASP A 162 -5.20 8.69 15.96
N VAL A 163 -6.01 9.74 15.93
CA VAL A 163 -7.09 9.91 14.95
C VAL A 163 -6.94 11.26 14.29
N LYS A 164 -6.55 11.23 13.02
CA LYS A 164 -6.37 12.45 12.21
C LYS A 164 -7.64 12.78 11.44
N VAL A 165 -7.98 14.05 11.45
CA VAL A 165 -9.17 14.58 10.77
C VAL A 165 -8.74 15.20 9.45
N GLY A 166 -8.94 14.48 8.34
CA GLY A 166 -8.76 15.02 6.99
C GLY A 166 -9.98 15.79 6.49
N GLU A 167 -9.98 16.22 5.26
CA GLU A 167 -11.14 16.91 4.67
C GLU A 167 -12.33 15.95 4.44
N LYS A 168 -12.09 14.79 3.86
CA LYS A 168 -13.12 13.79 3.46
C LYS A 168 -13.08 12.51 4.30
N LEU A 169 -11.98 12.24 4.97
CA LEU A 169 -11.73 11.01 5.70
C LEU A 169 -11.20 11.29 7.11
N PHE A 170 -11.52 10.38 8.03
CA PHE A 170 -10.76 10.19 9.26
C PHE A 170 -9.70 9.13 9.03
N GLU A 171 -8.52 9.32 9.62
CA GLU A 171 -7.42 8.37 9.61
C GLU A 171 -7.13 7.92 11.03
N VAL A 172 -7.35 6.65 11.31
CA VAL A 172 -7.03 6.04 12.60
C VAL A 172 -5.69 5.33 12.48
N LEU A 173 -4.72 5.71 13.30
CA LEU A 173 -3.39 5.13 13.36
C LEU A 173 -3.26 4.25 14.60
N THR A 174 -2.66 3.09 14.43
CA THR A 174 -2.42 2.14 15.53
C THR A 174 -1.00 1.60 15.47
N ASP A 175 -0.51 1.11 16.61
CA ASP A 175 0.57 0.12 16.57
C ASP A 175 0.10 -1.12 15.79
N PRO A 176 0.97 -1.79 15.02
CA PRO A 176 0.60 -3.00 14.29
C PRO A 176 -0.02 -4.10 15.15
N HIS A 177 0.37 -4.20 16.44
CA HIS A 177 -0.17 -5.20 17.36
C HIS A 177 -1.61 -4.90 17.81
N HIS A 178 -2.01 -3.62 17.82
CA HIS A 178 -3.36 -3.18 18.20
C HIS A 178 -4.32 -3.09 17.01
N PHE A 179 -3.81 -3.23 15.78
CA PHE A 179 -4.58 -3.04 14.54
C PHE A 179 -5.87 -3.89 14.49
N GLU A 180 -5.78 -5.18 14.78
CA GLU A 180 -6.95 -6.07 14.74
C GLU A 180 -7.97 -5.74 15.84
N ALA A 181 -7.52 -5.31 17.02
CA ALA A 181 -8.40 -4.90 18.11
C ALA A 181 -9.20 -3.65 17.74
N VAL A 182 -8.53 -2.63 17.20
CA VAL A 182 -9.18 -1.40 16.77
C VAL A 182 -10.13 -1.66 15.59
N LYS A 183 -9.71 -2.44 14.59
CA LYS A 183 -10.55 -2.83 13.46
C LYS A 183 -11.82 -3.56 13.92
N LYS A 184 -11.69 -4.47 14.88
CA LYS A 184 -12.82 -5.19 15.46
C LYS A 184 -13.76 -4.24 16.20
N ALA A 185 -13.24 -3.34 17.04
CA ALA A 185 -14.06 -2.39 17.79
C ALA A 185 -14.88 -1.48 16.87
N LEU A 186 -14.28 -0.99 15.76
CA LEU A 186 -15.00 -0.22 14.75
C LEU A 186 -16.10 -1.06 14.07
N ALA A 187 -15.80 -2.31 13.73
CA ALA A 187 -16.79 -3.22 13.14
C ALA A 187 -17.96 -3.54 14.08
N ASP A 188 -17.68 -3.79 15.36
CA ASP A 188 -18.68 -4.03 16.40
C ASP A 188 -19.60 -2.81 16.59
N ALA A 189 -19.04 -1.60 16.43
CA ALA A 189 -19.80 -0.35 16.43
C ALA A 189 -20.48 -0.04 15.08
N LYS A 190 -20.42 -0.94 14.10
CA LYS A 190 -20.97 -0.79 12.74
C LYS A 190 -20.37 0.39 11.96
N ILE A 191 -19.15 0.77 12.26
CA ILE A 191 -18.40 1.79 11.53
C ILE A 191 -17.63 1.09 10.39
N GLU A 192 -18.04 1.37 9.16
CA GLU A 192 -17.38 0.82 7.98
C GLU A 192 -16.07 1.55 7.70
N THR A 193 -15.00 0.79 7.54
CA THR A 193 -13.70 1.30 7.11
C THR A 193 -13.59 1.31 5.58
N ALA A 194 -13.17 2.43 5.00
CA ALA A 194 -12.86 2.52 3.58
C ALA A 194 -11.54 1.80 3.25
N LEU A 195 -10.56 1.84 4.14
CA LEU A 195 -9.30 1.11 4.08
C LEU A 195 -8.96 0.59 5.47
N ALA A 196 -8.39 -0.60 5.56
CA ALA A 196 -7.83 -1.15 6.80
C ALA A 196 -6.65 -2.06 6.47
N GLU A 197 -5.43 -1.60 6.75
CA GLU A 197 -4.21 -2.37 6.49
C GLU A 197 -3.08 -1.99 7.44
N VAL A 198 -2.12 -2.90 7.62
CA VAL A 198 -0.82 -2.59 8.21
C VAL A 198 0.12 -2.17 7.08
N THR A 199 0.66 -0.95 7.17
CA THR A 199 1.42 -0.33 6.10
C THR A 199 2.52 0.60 6.65
N PHE A 200 3.39 1.11 5.79
CA PHE A 200 4.33 2.16 6.17
C PHE A 200 3.67 3.52 6.05
N VAL A 201 3.72 4.30 7.14
CA VAL A 201 3.17 5.65 7.22
C VAL A 201 4.31 6.64 7.44
N PRO A 202 4.40 7.74 6.70
CA PRO A 202 5.44 8.74 6.90
C PRO A 202 5.20 9.50 8.20
N GLN A 203 6.30 9.79 8.93
CA GLN A 203 6.27 10.58 10.15
C GLN A 203 5.87 12.04 9.86
N ASN A 204 6.38 12.59 8.77
CA ASN A 204 6.10 13.95 8.32
C ASN A 204 5.72 13.93 6.83
N THR A 205 4.87 14.87 6.43
CA THR A 205 4.49 15.06 5.03
C THR A 205 5.03 16.38 4.50
N VAL A 206 5.30 16.42 3.20
CA VAL A 206 5.74 17.60 2.47
C VAL A 206 4.61 18.03 1.52
N LYS A 207 4.12 19.24 1.69
CA LYS A 207 3.08 19.79 0.82
C LYS A 207 3.66 20.11 -0.55
N LEU A 208 3.01 19.64 -1.59
CA LEU A 208 3.41 19.89 -2.98
C LEU A 208 2.50 20.93 -3.64
N GLU A 209 3.12 21.82 -4.42
CA GLU A 209 2.43 22.74 -5.33
C GLU A 209 2.03 22.02 -6.63
N GLU A 210 1.08 22.59 -7.37
CA GLU A 210 0.40 21.98 -8.52
C GLU A 210 1.34 21.22 -9.48
N LYS A 211 2.38 21.87 -10.00
CA LYS A 211 3.29 21.25 -10.97
C LYS A 211 4.08 20.07 -10.38
N ALA A 212 4.58 20.22 -9.14
CA ALA A 212 5.31 19.15 -8.48
C ALA A 212 4.37 18.01 -8.08
N ALA A 213 3.13 18.34 -7.69
CA ALA A 213 2.09 17.38 -7.40
C ALA A 213 1.74 16.51 -8.63
N GLU A 214 1.53 17.13 -9.79
CA GLU A 214 1.27 16.41 -11.04
C GLU A 214 2.42 15.46 -11.43
N GLN A 215 3.66 15.95 -11.35
CA GLN A 215 4.84 15.14 -11.63
C GLN A 215 4.97 13.98 -10.65
N MET A 216 4.71 14.22 -9.37
CA MET A 216 4.77 13.19 -8.33
C MET A 216 3.71 12.12 -8.53
N LEU A 217 2.46 12.50 -8.82
CA LEU A 217 1.37 11.57 -9.10
C LEU A 217 1.68 10.71 -10.33
N LYS A 218 2.24 11.32 -11.41
CA LYS A 218 2.67 10.57 -12.58
C LYS A 218 3.79 9.59 -12.25
N LEU A 219 4.78 10.00 -11.46
CA LEU A 219 5.85 9.10 -11.01
C LEU A 219 5.27 7.92 -10.22
N MET A 220 4.38 8.17 -9.27
CA MET A 220 3.74 7.12 -8.48
C MET A 220 2.96 6.13 -9.35
N GLU A 221 2.25 6.61 -10.36
CA GLU A 221 1.53 5.77 -11.32
C GLU A 221 2.48 4.84 -12.09
N VAL A 222 3.55 5.41 -12.64
CA VAL A 222 4.54 4.64 -13.43
C VAL A 222 5.27 3.61 -12.57
N LEU A 223 5.63 3.97 -11.34
CA LEU A 223 6.25 3.03 -10.39
C LEU A 223 5.27 1.92 -9.97
N ASP A 224 4.00 2.26 -9.71
CA ASP A 224 2.97 1.27 -9.36
C ASP A 224 2.64 0.35 -10.55
N GLU A 225 2.91 0.79 -11.75
CA GLU A 225 2.76 -0.04 -12.94
C GLU A 225 3.85 -1.09 -13.12
N HIS A 226 4.97 -0.98 -12.42
CA HIS A 226 6.04 -1.97 -12.50
C HIS A 226 5.64 -3.29 -11.80
N ASP A 227 5.84 -4.43 -12.47
CA ASP A 227 5.37 -5.73 -11.98
C ASP A 227 6.03 -6.18 -10.68
N ASP A 228 7.28 -5.76 -10.44
CA ASP A 228 8.05 -6.14 -9.27
C ASP A 228 7.74 -5.25 -8.04
N VAL A 229 7.06 -4.11 -8.22
CA VAL A 229 6.65 -3.22 -7.14
C VAL A 229 5.37 -3.75 -6.50
N GLN A 230 5.42 -4.08 -5.22
CA GLN A 230 4.27 -4.55 -4.45
C GLN A 230 3.50 -3.40 -3.82
N LYS A 231 4.23 -2.51 -3.13
CA LYS A 231 3.67 -1.32 -2.49
C LYS A 231 4.59 -0.12 -2.67
N LEU A 232 3.98 1.06 -2.66
CA LEU A 232 4.64 2.36 -2.70
C LEU A 232 4.22 3.19 -1.50
N HIS A 233 5.18 3.80 -0.84
CA HIS A 233 4.97 4.73 0.25
C HIS A 233 5.70 6.02 -0.06
N ALA A 234 5.05 7.16 0.13
CA ALA A 234 5.63 8.46 -0.14
C ALA A 234 5.16 9.49 0.88
N ASN A 235 5.99 10.48 1.18
CA ASN A 235 5.71 11.47 2.22
C ASN A 235 5.17 12.80 1.67
N PHE A 236 4.46 12.78 0.54
CA PHE A 236 3.83 13.99 0.00
C PHE A 236 2.43 14.23 0.59
N ASP A 237 2.04 15.49 0.57
CA ASP A 237 0.69 15.96 0.84
C ASP A 237 0.22 16.84 -0.33
N ILE A 238 -0.92 16.51 -0.90
CA ILE A 238 -1.54 17.19 -2.04
C ILE A 238 -2.97 17.56 -1.66
N SER A 239 -3.38 18.80 -1.96
CA SER A 239 -4.75 19.25 -1.70
C SER A 239 -5.77 18.51 -2.58
N ASP A 240 -6.99 18.35 -2.07
CA ASP A 240 -8.09 17.71 -2.81
C ASP A 240 -8.41 18.45 -4.13
N GLU A 241 -8.22 19.78 -4.20
CA GLU A 241 -8.42 20.58 -5.40
C GLU A 241 -7.54 20.10 -6.56
N VAL A 242 -6.23 19.90 -6.31
CA VAL A 242 -5.28 19.39 -7.33
C VAL A 242 -5.64 17.98 -7.79
N MET A 243 -6.29 17.22 -6.92
CA MET A 243 -6.72 15.85 -7.22
C MET A 243 -8.02 15.81 -8.02
N GLU A 244 -8.92 16.78 -7.82
CA GLU A 244 -10.21 16.87 -8.52
C GLU A 244 -10.06 17.41 -9.94
N ASP A 245 -9.17 18.36 -10.17
CA ASP A 245 -8.87 18.89 -11.52
C ASP A 245 -8.40 17.81 -12.49
N ARG A 246 -7.71 16.78 -12.00
CA ARG A 246 -7.35 15.61 -12.83
C ARG A 246 -8.53 14.72 -13.21
N LYS A 247 -9.62 14.71 -12.46
CA LYS A 247 -10.83 13.95 -12.79
C LYS A 247 -11.62 14.59 -13.94
N SER A 248 -11.45 15.89 -14.15
CA SER A 248 -12.13 16.65 -15.21
C SER A 248 -11.38 16.63 -16.57
N VAL A 249 -10.17 16.09 -16.63
CA VAL A 249 -9.28 16.10 -17.82
C VAL A 249 -9.15 14.72 -18.49
N VAL A 250 -9.89 13.67 -18.01
CA VAL A 250 -9.89 12.31 -18.61
C VAL A 250 -11.25 11.98 -19.21
#